data_70df7220cebe24c8dfcbaba614c1d6f9
#
_entry.id   70df7220cebe24c8dfcbaba614c1d6f9
#
_cell.length_a   1.000
_cell.length_b   1.000
_cell.length_c   1.000
_cell.angle_alpha   90.00
_cell.angle_beta   90.00
_cell.angle_gamma   90.00
#
_symmetry.space_group_name_H-M   'P 1'
#
loop_
_entity.id
_entity.type
_entity.pdbx_description
1 polymer ?
#
loop_
_entity_poly.entity_id
_entity_poly.type
_entity_poly.pdbx_seq_one_letter_code
_entity_poly.pdbx_strand_id
1 'polypeptide(L)'
;MLKADLRRQMLARRRALTHDELAQRSLALREQLFRHFEVARWHWLHVFLPVARQHEPDTWLIIHQIWRECPTVQVAVPVVQPDGVRLRHCHLTPDTPLVENQWQIPEPVSALEVAPATFDAVLLPLLAFDELGHRVGYGKGFYDRFLLECRPDVLRIGLSLEPPVTQIDDAWAGDVALHACITSEQVWQF
;
A
#
# COMPACT_ATOMS: atom_id res chain seq x y z
N MET A 1 -6.88 -3.73 20.80
CA MET A 1 -6.60 -2.26 20.96
C MET A 1 -7.45 -1.47 19.99
N LEU A 2 -7.86 -0.24 20.38
CA LEU A 2 -8.63 0.63 19.48
C LEU A 2 -7.78 1.19 18.32
N LYS A 3 -8.38 1.39 17.15
CA LYS A 3 -7.69 1.98 15.96
C LYS A 3 -7.01 3.31 16.25
N ALA A 4 -7.62 4.16 17.09
CA ALA A 4 -7.04 5.47 17.45
C ALA A 4 -5.72 5.32 18.24
N ASP A 5 -5.66 4.38 19.17
CA ASP A 5 -4.46 4.09 19.96
C ASP A 5 -3.36 3.47 19.11
N LEU A 6 -3.73 2.51 18.25
CA LEU A 6 -2.81 1.88 17.30
C LEU A 6 -2.21 2.92 16.35
N ARG A 7 -3.01 3.85 15.80
CA ARG A 7 -2.47 4.94 14.95
C ARG A 7 -1.40 5.74 15.68
N ARG A 8 -1.68 6.18 16.91
CA ARG A 8 -0.75 6.98 17.70
C ARG A 8 0.54 6.19 17.99
N GLN A 9 0.41 4.96 18.42
CA GLN A 9 1.54 4.09 18.78
C GLN A 9 2.42 3.78 17.54
N MET A 10 1.81 3.36 16.42
CA MET A 10 2.55 2.96 15.23
C MET A 10 3.20 4.14 14.51
N LEU A 11 2.57 5.30 14.51
CA LEU A 11 3.22 6.53 14.01
C LEU A 11 4.45 6.90 14.87
N ALA A 12 4.37 6.76 16.18
CA ALA A 12 5.52 7.00 17.05
C ALA A 12 6.66 6.00 16.78
N ARG A 13 6.33 4.70 16.63
CA ARG A 13 7.33 3.67 16.27
C ARG A 13 7.98 3.94 14.92
N ARG A 14 7.20 4.28 13.90
CA ARG A 14 7.73 4.64 12.55
C ARG A 14 8.72 5.80 12.61
N ARG A 15 8.38 6.86 13.35
CA ARG A 15 9.25 8.03 13.48
C ARG A 15 10.55 7.72 14.21
N ALA A 16 10.57 6.67 15.03
CA ALA A 16 11.76 6.24 15.76
C ALA A 16 12.68 5.36 14.90
N LEU A 17 12.22 4.85 13.75
CA LEU A 17 13.06 4.08 12.83
C LEU A 17 14.16 4.97 12.25
N THR A 18 15.37 4.45 12.23
CA THR A 18 16.47 5.04 11.47
C THR A 18 16.26 4.83 9.97
N HIS A 19 16.96 5.62 9.16
CA HIS A 19 16.93 5.44 7.70
C HIS A 19 17.36 4.03 7.29
N ASP A 20 18.38 3.48 7.93
CA ASP A 20 18.90 2.14 7.62
C ASP A 20 17.89 1.05 7.97
N GLU A 21 17.22 1.15 9.14
CA GLU A 21 16.17 0.20 9.52
C GLU A 21 14.99 0.26 8.54
N LEU A 22 14.56 1.45 8.16
CA LEU A 22 13.48 1.61 7.18
C LEU A 22 13.86 1.03 5.82
N ALA A 23 15.09 1.30 5.36
CA ALA A 23 15.60 0.76 4.09
C ALA A 23 15.68 -0.77 4.12
N GLN A 24 16.22 -1.37 5.19
CA GLN A 24 16.30 -2.82 5.35
C GLN A 24 14.92 -3.47 5.38
N ARG A 25 13.98 -2.92 6.15
CA ARG A 25 12.61 -3.44 6.20
C ARG A 25 11.91 -3.31 4.85
N SER A 26 12.06 -2.18 4.15
CA SER A 26 11.48 -1.97 2.82
C SER A 26 12.03 -2.97 1.79
N LEU A 27 13.34 -3.25 1.85
CA LEU A 27 13.98 -4.25 1.01
C LEU A 27 13.42 -5.65 1.30
N ALA A 28 13.27 -6.01 2.57
CA ALA A 28 12.69 -7.30 2.95
C ALA A 28 11.23 -7.44 2.50
N LEU A 29 10.40 -6.38 2.61
CA LEU A 29 9.02 -6.39 2.08
C LEU A 29 8.99 -6.69 0.58
N ARG A 30 9.87 -6.04 -0.20
CA ARG A 30 10.01 -6.31 -1.64
C ARG A 30 10.38 -7.78 -1.88
N GLU A 31 11.39 -8.32 -1.17
CA GLU A 31 11.83 -9.71 -1.33
C GLU A 31 10.72 -10.71 -1.00
N GLN A 32 9.98 -10.48 0.07
CA GLN A 32 8.83 -11.31 0.44
C GLN A 32 7.73 -11.27 -0.63
N LEU A 33 7.44 -10.10 -1.21
CA LEU A 33 6.44 -9.97 -2.27
C LEU A 33 6.80 -10.87 -3.46
N PHE A 34 8.02 -10.73 -4.00
CA PHE A 34 8.44 -11.48 -5.20
C PHE A 34 8.70 -12.97 -4.92
N ARG A 35 8.95 -13.35 -3.66
CA ARG A 35 9.12 -14.75 -3.26
C ARG A 35 7.79 -15.49 -3.12
N HIS A 36 6.76 -14.84 -2.63
CA HIS A 36 5.50 -15.47 -2.23
C HIS A 36 4.34 -15.24 -3.19
N PHE A 37 4.46 -14.29 -4.12
CA PHE A 37 3.42 -13.96 -5.07
C PHE A 37 3.96 -14.07 -6.51
N GLU A 38 3.14 -14.61 -7.40
CA GLU A 38 3.47 -14.73 -8.83
C GLU A 38 3.21 -13.38 -9.54
N VAL A 39 3.97 -12.34 -9.15
CA VAL A 39 3.79 -10.95 -9.63
C VAL A 39 3.74 -10.87 -11.15
N ALA A 40 4.54 -11.65 -11.86
CA ALA A 40 4.60 -11.67 -13.33
C ALA A 40 3.29 -12.14 -14.01
N ARG A 41 2.34 -12.72 -13.26
CA ARG A 41 1.02 -13.12 -13.77
C ARG A 41 -0.03 -12.02 -13.71
N TRP A 42 0.24 -10.94 -12.97
CA TRP A 42 -0.67 -9.80 -12.91
C TRP A 42 -0.55 -8.97 -14.19
N HIS A 43 -1.65 -8.35 -14.60
CA HIS A 43 -1.65 -7.36 -15.66
C HIS A 43 -1.55 -5.95 -15.06
N TRP A 44 -2.27 -5.72 -13.98
CA TRP A 44 -2.29 -4.41 -13.29
C TRP A 44 -2.05 -4.54 -11.81
N LEU A 45 -1.03 -3.88 -11.32
CA LEU A 45 -0.75 -3.70 -9.90
C LEU A 45 -1.04 -2.25 -9.50
N HIS A 46 -1.88 -2.07 -8.49
CA HIS A 46 -2.01 -0.79 -7.81
C HIS A 46 -1.05 -0.73 -6.61
N VAL A 47 -0.26 0.34 -6.51
CA VAL A 47 0.71 0.55 -5.43
C VAL A 47 0.71 2.00 -4.99
N PHE A 48 0.82 2.27 -3.69
CA PHE A 48 0.98 3.64 -3.18
C PHE A 48 2.42 4.12 -3.36
N LEU A 49 2.59 5.44 -3.55
CA LEU A 49 3.92 6.07 -3.47
C LEU A 49 4.20 6.46 -2.01
N PRO A 50 5.43 6.24 -1.52
CA PRO A 50 5.73 6.45 -0.11
C PRO A 50 5.72 7.93 0.26
N VAL A 51 5.08 8.24 1.38
CA VAL A 51 5.19 9.56 2.02
C VAL A 51 6.42 9.56 2.91
N ALA A 52 7.54 10.09 2.41
CA ALA A 52 8.84 10.04 3.07
C ALA A 52 8.79 10.55 4.53
N ARG A 53 8.12 11.68 4.80
CA ARG A 53 7.96 12.25 6.14
C ARG A 53 7.18 11.35 7.12
N GLN A 54 6.44 10.35 6.61
CA GLN A 54 5.70 9.38 7.40
C GLN A 54 6.47 8.08 7.60
N HIS A 55 7.71 7.99 7.11
CA HIS A 55 8.52 6.77 7.12
C HIS A 55 7.72 5.56 6.62
N GLU A 56 6.99 5.73 5.51
CA GLU A 56 6.31 4.62 4.85
C GLU A 56 7.30 3.66 4.20
N PRO A 57 6.92 2.38 4.00
CA PRO A 57 7.72 1.46 3.22
C PRO A 57 8.07 2.05 1.85
N ASP A 58 9.33 1.94 1.45
CA ASP A 58 9.77 2.40 0.13
C ASP A 58 9.30 1.45 -0.98
N THR A 59 8.14 1.76 -1.52
CA THR A 59 7.52 1.00 -2.61
C THR A 59 8.18 1.21 -3.98
N TRP A 60 9.07 2.22 -4.11
CA TRP A 60 9.87 2.36 -5.32
C TRP A 60 10.76 1.15 -5.59
N LEU A 61 11.21 0.45 -4.55
CA LEU A 61 11.96 -0.81 -4.70
C LEU A 61 11.14 -1.88 -5.43
N ILE A 62 9.83 -1.95 -5.17
CA ILE A 62 8.90 -2.86 -5.84
C ILE A 62 8.66 -2.41 -7.28
N ILE A 63 8.34 -1.13 -7.47
CA ILE A 63 8.03 -0.54 -8.77
C ILE A 63 9.18 -0.73 -9.75
N HIS A 64 10.41 -0.38 -9.34
CA HIS A 64 11.60 -0.53 -10.17
C HIS A 64 11.90 -2.00 -10.50
N GLN A 65 11.66 -2.93 -9.58
CA GLN A 65 11.83 -4.36 -9.88
C GLN A 65 10.79 -4.84 -10.88
N ILE A 66 9.52 -4.42 -10.78
CA ILE A 66 8.48 -4.74 -11.77
C ILE A 66 8.90 -4.24 -13.15
N TRP A 67 9.28 -2.99 -13.28
CA TRP A 67 9.69 -2.45 -14.59
C TRP A 67 10.88 -3.19 -15.20
N ARG A 68 11.80 -3.69 -14.38
CA ARG A 68 12.99 -4.41 -14.85
C ARG A 68 12.71 -5.88 -15.16
N GLU A 69 11.93 -6.56 -14.33
CA GLU A 69 11.80 -8.04 -14.34
C GLU A 69 10.44 -8.54 -14.82
N CYS A 70 9.40 -7.71 -14.71
CA CYS A 70 8.02 -8.05 -15.08
C CYS A 70 7.43 -6.99 -16.02
N PRO A 71 8.01 -6.73 -17.23
CA PRO A 71 7.64 -5.59 -18.06
C PRO A 71 6.21 -5.64 -18.62
N THR A 72 5.52 -6.78 -18.51
CA THR A 72 4.11 -6.93 -18.88
C THR A 72 3.15 -6.44 -17.80
N VAL A 73 3.64 -6.25 -16.57
CA VAL A 73 2.84 -5.77 -15.44
C VAL A 73 2.79 -4.24 -15.47
N GLN A 74 1.59 -3.71 -15.60
CA GLN A 74 1.34 -2.27 -15.56
C GLN A 74 1.19 -1.81 -14.11
N VAL A 75 1.75 -0.67 -13.79
CA VAL A 75 1.71 -0.08 -12.44
C VAL A 75 0.77 1.11 -12.43
N ALA A 76 -0.13 1.18 -11.45
CA ALA A 76 -0.95 2.36 -11.19
C ALA A 76 -0.75 2.85 -9.76
N VAL A 77 -0.85 4.17 -9.57
CA VAL A 77 -0.68 4.82 -8.27
C VAL A 77 -1.87 5.73 -7.95
N PRO A 78 -2.21 5.90 -6.66
CA PRO A 78 -3.29 6.79 -6.27
C PRO A 78 -2.88 8.26 -6.35
N VAL A 79 -3.83 9.09 -6.73
CA VAL A 79 -3.78 10.55 -6.60
C VAL A 79 -5.02 10.99 -5.85
N VAL A 80 -4.86 11.76 -4.79
CA VAL A 80 -6.00 12.28 -4.02
C VAL A 80 -6.73 13.33 -4.86
N GLN A 81 -8.03 13.14 -5.07
CA GLN A 81 -8.84 14.11 -5.82
C GLN A 81 -9.00 15.41 -5.03
N PRO A 82 -9.30 16.55 -5.71
CA PRO A 82 -9.48 17.85 -5.06
C PRO A 82 -10.57 17.86 -3.98
N ASP A 83 -11.53 16.93 -4.03
CA ASP A 83 -12.57 16.78 -3.01
C ASP A 83 -12.02 16.25 -1.67
N GLY A 84 -10.77 15.76 -1.64
CA GLY A 84 -10.14 15.20 -0.44
C GLY A 84 -10.78 13.91 0.07
N VAL A 85 -11.62 13.26 -0.74
CA VAL A 85 -12.41 12.08 -0.34
C VAL A 85 -12.11 10.86 -1.20
N ARG A 86 -11.94 11.05 -2.51
CA ARG A 86 -11.75 9.98 -3.49
C ARG A 86 -10.31 9.92 -3.98
N LEU A 87 -9.93 8.73 -4.46
CA LEU A 87 -8.69 8.51 -5.19
C LEU A 87 -8.98 8.43 -6.69
N ARG A 88 -8.12 9.02 -7.47
CA ARG A 88 -7.95 8.73 -8.89
C ARG A 88 -6.74 7.82 -9.02
N HIS A 89 -6.77 6.88 -9.93
CA HIS A 89 -5.70 5.91 -10.13
C HIS A 89 -5.03 6.19 -11.47
N CYS A 90 -3.75 6.46 -11.43
CA CYS A 90 -2.99 6.90 -12.60
C CYS A 90 -1.95 5.87 -13.00
N HIS A 91 -1.89 5.54 -14.29
CA HIS A 91 -0.84 4.69 -14.84
C HIS A 91 0.53 5.34 -14.61
N LEU A 92 1.44 4.60 -14.02
CA LEU A 92 2.81 5.03 -13.75
C LEU A 92 3.79 4.23 -14.61
N THR A 93 4.56 4.93 -15.42
CA THR A 93 5.64 4.39 -16.25
C THR A 93 6.97 5.02 -15.87
N PRO A 94 8.12 4.47 -16.30
CA PRO A 94 9.42 5.12 -16.05
C PRO A 94 9.51 6.56 -16.57
N ASP A 95 8.75 6.89 -17.62
CA ASP A 95 8.75 8.21 -18.25
C ASP A 95 7.66 9.14 -17.72
N THR A 96 6.84 8.69 -16.76
CA THR A 96 5.77 9.51 -16.21
C THR A 96 6.34 10.66 -15.39
N PRO A 97 6.06 11.93 -15.74
CA PRO A 97 6.52 13.05 -14.96
C PRO A 97 5.78 13.10 -13.62
N LEU A 98 6.53 13.31 -12.55
CA LEU A 98 6.02 13.41 -11.19
C LEU A 98 6.24 14.83 -10.66
N VAL A 99 5.24 15.36 -9.96
CA VAL A 99 5.34 16.63 -9.25
C VAL A 99 4.89 16.42 -7.81
N GLU A 100 5.65 16.94 -6.87
CA GLU A 100 5.26 16.90 -5.46
C GLU A 100 4.05 17.79 -5.20
N ASN A 101 3.04 17.22 -4.55
CA ASN A 101 1.90 17.98 -4.07
C ASN A 101 2.25 18.75 -2.78
N GLN A 102 1.28 19.51 -2.21
CA GLN A 102 1.47 20.28 -0.97
C GLN A 102 1.89 19.44 0.25
N TRP A 103 1.76 18.11 0.20
CA TRP A 103 2.18 17.18 1.25
C TRP A 103 3.51 16.49 0.92
N GLN A 104 4.21 16.94 -0.13
CA GLN A 104 5.46 16.35 -0.62
C GLN A 104 5.29 14.88 -1.06
N ILE A 105 4.13 14.55 -1.59
CA ILE A 105 3.85 13.26 -2.21
C ILE A 105 4.03 13.43 -3.71
N PRO A 106 4.89 12.61 -4.36
CA PRO A 106 5.01 12.62 -5.81
C PRO A 106 3.68 12.17 -6.44
N GLU A 107 3.13 12.96 -7.35
CA GLU A 107 1.90 12.62 -8.07
C GLU A 107 2.14 12.69 -9.58
N PRO A 108 1.63 11.72 -10.35
CA PRO A 108 1.71 11.75 -11.80
C PRO A 108 0.99 12.95 -12.40
N VAL A 109 1.66 13.62 -13.34
CA VAL A 109 1.08 14.72 -14.11
C VAL A 109 0.71 14.18 -15.49
N SER A 110 -0.52 14.47 -15.93
CA SER A 110 -1.01 14.08 -17.28
C SER A 110 -0.98 12.57 -17.57
N ALA A 111 -1.05 11.72 -16.53
CA ALA A 111 -1.08 10.27 -16.70
C ALA A 111 -2.48 9.77 -17.05
N LEU A 112 -2.54 8.62 -17.76
CA LEU A 112 -3.78 7.93 -18.06
C LEU A 112 -4.46 7.46 -16.77
N GLU A 113 -5.75 7.67 -16.66
CA GLU A 113 -6.55 7.15 -15.57
C GLU A 113 -6.89 5.67 -15.79
N VAL A 114 -6.78 4.88 -14.72
CA VAL A 114 -7.03 3.45 -14.72
C VAL A 114 -8.24 3.16 -13.85
N ALA A 115 -9.21 2.43 -14.38
CA ALA A 115 -10.42 2.09 -13.65
C ALA A 115 -10.12 1.08 -12.51
N PRO A 116 -10.73 1.21 -11.32
CA PRO A 116 -10.53 0.29 -10.19
C PRO A 116 -10.75 -1.19 -10.52
N ALA A 117 -11.73 -1.47 -11.37
CA ALA A 117 -12.05 -2.84 -11.81
C ALA A 117 -10.94 -3.52 -12.66
N THR A 118 -9.89 -2.79 -13.02
CA THR A 118 -8.78 -3.32 -13.83
C THR A 118 -7.73 -4.04 -12.98
N PHE A 119 -7.61 -3.72 -11.69
CA PHE A 119 -6.52 -4.20 -10.85
C PHE A 119 -6.65 -5.69 -10.50
N ASP A 120 -5.52 -6.41 -10.64
CA ASP A 120 -5.37 -7.79 -10.19
C ASP A 120 -4.94 -7.84 -8.72
N ALA A 121 -4.08 -6.90 -8.32
CA ALA A 121 -3.60 -6.76 -6.95
C ALA A 121 -3.49 -5.28 -6.54
N VAL A 122 -3.71 -5.04 -5.25
CA VAL A 122 -3.55 -3.74 -4.61
C VAL A 122 -2.61 -3.88 -3.42
N LEU A 123 -1.49 -3.17 -3.43
CA LEU A 123 -0.63 -3.01 -2.27
C LEU A 123 -1.16 -1.85 -1.42
N LEU A 124 -1.47 -2.14 -0.17
CA LEU A 124 -2.15 -1.22 0.73
C LEU A 124 -1.18 -0.64 1.77
N PRO A 125 -1.14 0.70 1.93
CA PRO A 125 -0.47 1.32 3.05
C PRO A 125 -1.29 1.10 4.32
N LEU A 126 -0.61 0.80 5.41
CA LEU A 126 -1.23 0.65 6.71
C LEU A 126 -0.28 1.02 7.85
N LEU A 127 -0.81 1.24 9.02
CA LEU A 127 -0.05 1.48 10.25
C LEU A 127 0.03 0.23 11.13
N ALA A 128 -1.04 -0.57 11.15
CA ALA A 128 -1.13 -1.83 11.85
C ALA A 128 -2.11 -2.76 11.15
N PHE A 129 -2.01 -4.04 11.43
CA PHE A 129 -2.98 -5.07 11.07
C PHE A 129 -3.10 -6.09 12.21
N ASP A 130 -4.17 -6.88 12.21
CA ASP A 130 -4.37 -7.95 13.19
C ASP A 130 -4.33 -9.34 12.54
N GLU A 131 -4.37 -10.37 13.39
CA GLU A 131 -4.32 -11.77 12.96
C GLU A 131 -5.56 -12.22 12.17
N LEU A 132 -6.59 -11.38 12.06
CA LEU A 132 -7.82 -11.62 11.29
C LEU A 132 -7.82 -10.87 9.94
N GLY A 133 -6.76 -10.14 9.62
CA GLY A 133 -6.65 -9.38 8.37
C GLY A 133 -7.30 -8.00 8.40
N HIS A 134 -7.79 -7.52 9.55
CA HIS A 134 -8.22 -6.13 9.67
C HIS A 134 -7.00 -5.21 9.66
N ARG A 135 -7.17 -3.99 9.16
CA ARG A 135 -6.09 -3.02 9.09
C ARG A 135 -6.44 -1.67 9.69
N VAL A 136 -5.42 -0.98 10.13
CA VAL A 136 -5.50 0.41 10.58
C VAL A 136 -4.68 1.28 9.62
N GLY A 137 -5.37 2.14 8.86
CA GLY A 137 -4.77 3.19 8.05
C GLY A 137 -4.77 4.54 8.78
N TYR A 138 -4.53 5.61 8.04
CA TYR A 138 -4.49 6.99 8.57
C TYR A 138 -5.87 7.57 8.98
N GLY A 139 -6.97 6.84 8.75
CA GLY A 139 -8.31 7.24 9.19
C GLY A 139 -9.11 8.09 8.20
N LYS A 140 -8.66 8.21 6.95
CA LYS A 140 -9.40 8.94 5.89
C LYS A 140 -10.38 8.04 5.10
N GLY A 141 -10.28 6.72 5.23
CA GLY A 141 -11.14 5.75 4.54
C GLY A 141 -10.95 5.69 3.02
N PHE A 142 -9.87 6.25 2.48
CA PHE A 142 -9.60 6.24 1.04
C PHE A 142 -9.60 4.83 0.44
N TYR A 143 -8.86 3.92 1.07
CA TYR A 143 -8.72 2.55 0.56
C TYR A 143 -9.98 1.71 0.77
N ASP A 144 -10.76 1.94 1.84
CA ASP A 144 -12.01 1.22 2.02
C ASP A 144 -13.01 1.56 0.92
N ARG A 145 -13.13 2.84 0.57
CA ARG A 145 -13.96 3.27 -0.57
C ARG A 145 -13.43 2.75 -1.91
N PHE A 146 -12.13 2.89 -2.15
CA PHE A 146 -11.50 2.43 -3.40
C PHE A 146 -11.68 0.92 -3.62
N LEU A 147 -11.47 0.11 -2.58
CA LEU A 147 -11.58 -1.35 -2.70
C LEU A 147 -13.01 -1.82 -2.99
N LEU A 148 -14.04 -1.04 -2.63
CA LEU A 148 -15.43 -1.32 -3.01
C LEU A 148 -15.70 -1.12 -4.51
N GLU A 149 -14.87 -0.34 -5.20
CA GLU A 149 -14.95 -0.12 -6.65
C GLU A 149 -14.14 -1.16 -7.45
N CYS A 150 -13.27 -1.91 -6.78
CA CYS A 150 -12.49 -2.98 -7.39
C CYS A 150 -13.33 -4.23 -7.65
N ARG A 151 -12.79 -5.14 -8.47
CA ARG A 151 -13.38 -6.47 -8.62
C ARG A 151 -13.39 -7.21 -7.27
N PRO A 152 -14.37 -8.08 -7.02
CA PRO A 152 -14.43 -8.85 -5.76
C PRO A 152 -13.21 -9.74 -5.52
N ASP A 153 -12.57 -10.20 -6.58
CA ASP A 153 -11.41 -11.10 -6.58
C ASP A 153 -10.06 -10.36 -6.56
N VAL A 154 -10.05 -9.02 -6.50
CA VAL A 154 -8.81 -8.25 -6.39
C VAL A 154 -8.00 -8.68 -5.16
N LEU A 155 -6.71 -8.99 -5.37
CA LEU A 155 -5.84 -9.39 -4.29
C LEU A 155 -5.42 -8.18 -3.43
N ARG A 156 -5.77 -8.20 -2.15
CA ARG A 156 -5.52 -7.10 -1.19
C ARG A 156 -4.34 -7.47 -0.29
N ILE A 157 -3.19 -6.84 -0.53
CA ILE A 157 -1.94 -7.14 0.18
C ILE A 157 -1.51 -5.90 0.98
N GLY A 158 -1.46 -6.02 2.30
CA GLY A 158 -0.90 -5.00 3.17
C GLY A 158 0.63 -5.02 3.18
N LEU A 159 1.26 -3.85 3.27
CA LEU A 159 2.70 -3.73 3.53
C LEU A 159 2.91 -3.14 4.92
N SER A 160 3.43 -3.94 5.86
CA SER A 160 3.62 -3.54 7.26
C SER A 160 5.08 -3.53 7.66
N LEU A 161 5.50 -2.47 8.34
CA LEU A 161 6.82 -2.39 8.97
C LEU A 161 6.87 -3.08 10.34
N GLU A 162 5.71 -3.42 10.89
CA GLU A 162 5.56 -4.04 12.21
C GLU A 162 4.79 -5.36 12.11
N PRO A 163 4.97 -6.30 13.04
CA PRO A 163 4.18 -7.52 13.10
C PRO A 163 2.71 -7.22 13.43
N PRO A 164 1.80 -8.21 13.28
CA PRO A 164 0.40 -8.03 13.64
C PRO A 164 0.21 -7.76 15.13
N VAL A 165 -0.89 -7.08 15.44
CA VAL A 165 -1.47 -7.11 16.79
C VAL A 165 -2.47 -8.26 16.88
N THR A 166 -2.76 -8.74 18.08
CA THR A 166 -3.69 -9.87 18.25
C THR A 166 -5.08 -9.52 17.69
N GLN A 167 -5.60 -8.33 18.04
CA GLN A 167 -6.94 -7.92 17.61
C GLN A 167 -7.11 -6.39 17.60
N ILE A 168 -7.83 -5.91 16.59
CA ILE A 168 -8.33 -4.53 16.50
C ILE A 168 -9.77 -4.53 17.01
N ASP A 169 -9.99 -3.95 18.21
CA ASP A 169 -11.25 -4.09 18.96
C ASP A 169 -12.43 -3.34 18.30
N ASP A 170 -12.16 -2.29 17.55
CA ASP A 170 -13.14 -1.46 16.85
C ASP A 170 -13.14 -1.65 15.33
N ALA A 171 -12.73 -2.83 14.86
CA ALA A 171 -12.98 -3.26 13.48
C ALA A 171 -14.50 -3.41 13.25
N TRP A 172 -14.98 -2.97 12.09
CA TRP A 172 -16.42 -2.98 11.78
C TRP A 172 -16.68 -3.48 10.35
N ALA A 173 -17.94 -3.81 10.07
CA ALA A 173 -18.33 -4.46 8.81
C ALA A 173 -18.03 -3.64 7.53
N GLY A 174 -17.77 -2.35 7.64
CA GLY A 174 -17.38 -1.50 6.51
C GLY A 174 -15.86 -1.46 6.25
N ASP A 175 -15.04 -2.07 7.12
CA ASP A 175 -13.62 -2.22 6.89
C ASP A 175 -13.39 -3.37 5.89
N VAL A 176 -12.69 -3.11 4.81
CA VAL A 176 -12.36 -4.16 3.84
C VAL A 176 -11.11 -4.90 4.32
N ALA A 177 -11.25 -6.18 4.66
CA ALA A 177 -10.14 -7.00 5.16
C ALA A 177 -9.08 -7.27 4.08
N LEU A 178 -7.85 -7.53 4.53
CA LEU A 178 -6.74 -7.99 3.70
C LEU A 178 -6.93 -9.47 3.31
N HIS A 179 -6.32 -9.89 2.21
CA HIS A 179 -6.07 -11.30 1.91
C HIS A 179 -4.69 -11.76 2.41
N ALA A 180 -3.75 -10.82 2.43
CA ALA A 180 -2.42 -11.06 2.99
C ALA A 180 -1.81 -9.76 3.52
N CYS A 181 -0.85 -9.90 4.43
CA CYS A 181 0.00 -8.80 4.86
C CYS A 181 1.47 -9.25 4.87
N ILE A 182 2.32 -8.46 4.25
CA ILE A 182 3.76 -8.70 4.18
C ILE A 182 4.44 -7.90 5.28
N THR A 183 5.27 -8.56 6.07
CA THR A 183 6.21 -7.97 7.01
C THR A 183 7.64 -8.25 6.58
N SER A 184 8.63 -7.66 7.23
CA SER A 184 10.04 -7.94 6.96
C SER A 184 10.42 -9.41 7.23
N GLU A 185 9.65 -10.11 8.06
CA GLU A 185 9.98 -11.47 8.51
C GLU A 185 9.19 -12.54 7.74
N GLN A 186 7.92 -12.30 7.47
CA GLN A 186 7.04 -13.30 6.84
C GLN A 186 5.81 -12.69 6.17
N VAL A 187 5.08 -13.52 5.44
CA VAL A 187 3.78 -13.21 4.85
C VAL A 187 2.67 -13.86 5.68
N TRP A 188 1.72 -13.04 6.08
CA TRP A 188 0.49 -13.44 6.77
C TRP A 188 -0.63 -13.59 5.74
N GLN A 189 -1.40 -14.68 5.78
CA GLN A 189 -2.55 -14.94 4.90
C GLN A 189 -3.81 -15.07 5.75
N PHE A 190 -4.95 -14.55 5.25
CA PHE A 190 -6.21 -14.49 5.96
C PHE A 190 -7.36 -15.08 5.15
#